data_be672c1a7ac67d270ed63a181e24d11f
#
_entry.id   be672c1a7ac67d270ed63a181e24d11f
#
_cell.length_a   1.000
_cell.length_b   1.000
_cell.length_c   1.000
_cell.angle_alpha   90.00
_cell.angle_beta   90.00
_cell.angle_gamma   90.00
#
_symmetry.space_group_name_H-M   'P 1'
#
loop_
_entity.id
_entity.type
_entity.pdbx_description
1 polymer ?
#
loop_
_entity_poly.entity_id
_entity_poly.type
_entity_poly.pdbx_seq_one_letter_code
_entity_poly.pdbx_strand_id
1 'polypeptide(L)'
;MRLSVTIGFSLLLLLSLATQVLAQYQNPEWPEVAPAGEAFHVSMPYQPKLEVENTGAISGNRYIALTDLATYTIWSVTDAKYQPVQDADTRLDATAELLWDDLLKSAREELDEKDRRFAGMSYVRELPAEGLPGREYTLTIGAVTGTAQFFLAREHIYVLLAMGKPGGDWPREKFFASFRPASTSAAAPSVASLPTKPLEKNGIGTGDSASGAEDYNRIFTGREVTAKVRVLEKPEPTYSENARRFGVQGTVVLRAVFAKDGEVTNIHVVTKLPHGLTKKAVDAAHAIRFVPAMKDGQAVSMWMELQYNFNLY
;
A
#
# COMPACT_ATOMS: atom_id res chain seq x y z
N MET A 1 34.14 6.91 22.64
CA MET A 1 32.98 6.66 23.49
C MET A 1 31.78 6.68 22.56
N ARG A 2 31.38 5.52 22.05
CA ARG A 2 30.27 5.38 21.10
C ARG A 2 29.00 5.28 21.92
N LEU A 3 28.16 6.32 21.93
CA LEU A 3 26.78 6.21 22.40
C LEU A 3 26.01 5.40 21.32
N SER A 4 25.90 4.11 21.56
CA SER A 4 24.88 3.29 20.87
C SER A 4 23.55 3.71 21.50
N VAL A 5 22.82 4.59 20.83
CA VAL A 5 21.41 4.80 21.12
C VAL A 5 20.70 3.54 20.61
N THR A 6 20.60 2.56 21.48
CA THR A 6 19.79 1.37 21.26
C THR A 6 18.35 1.85 21.27
N ILE A 7 17.68 1.79 20.14
CA ILE A 7 16.23 1.92 20.05
C ILE A 7 15.68 0.65 20.71
N GLY A 8 15.77 0.63 22.05
CA GLY A 8 15.22 -0.44 22.85
C GLY A 8 13.71 -0.34 22.82
N PHE A 9 13.10 -1.05 21.90
CA PHE A 9 11.73 -1.47 22.08
C PHE A 9 11.74 -2.45 23.26
N SER A 10 11.64 -1.93 24.48
CA SER A 10 11.34 -2.75 25.66
C SER A 10 9.92 -3.32 25.52
N LEU A 11 9.75 -4.21 24.56
CA LEU A 11 8.49 -4.97 24.40
C LEU A 11 8.22 -5.82 25.65
N LEU A 12 9.27 -6.20 26.39
CA LEU A 12 9.18 -7.00 27.63
C LEU A 12 9.15 -6.16 28.91
N LEU A 13 9.59 -4.91 28.89
CA LEU A 13 9.38 -4.00 30.04
C LEU A 13 7.88 -3.71 30.25
N LEU A 14 7.06 -3.99 29.24
CA LEU A 14 5.61 -3.93 29.25
C LEU A 14 4.96 -4.95 30.19
N LEU A 15 5.64 -6.01 30.56
CA LEU A 15 5.10 -7.07 31.41
C LEU A 15 5.45 -6.90 32.89
N SER A 16 6.44 -6.08 33.28
CA SER A 16 6.90 -6.00 34.66
C SER A 16 6.46 -4.75 35.43
N LEU A 17 5.95 -3.70 34.76
CA LEU A 17 5.47 -2.47 35.38
C LEU A 17 3.96 -2.42 35.63
N ALA A 18 3.26 -3.52 35.37
CA ALA A 18 1.79 -3.61 35.35
C ALA A 18 1.08 -3.47 36.71
N THR A 19 1.75 -3.34 37.81
CA THR A 19 1.10 -3.40 39.15
C THR A 19 0.65 -2.06 39.74
N GLN A 20 0.89 -0.94 39.11
CA GLN A 20 0.56 0.38 39.68
C GLN A 20 -0.50 1.23 38.97
N VAL A 21 -1.09 0.77 37.86
CA VAL A 21 -2.02 1.59 37.03
C VAL A 21 -3.48 1.11 37.06
N LEU A 22 -3.85 0.19 37.90
CA LEU A 22 -5.19 -0.44 37.93
C LEU A 22 -6.38 0.52 38.18
N ALA A 23 -6.18 1.78 38.49
CA ALA A 23 -7.28 2.69 38.91
C ALA A 23 -7.86 3.57 37.77
N GLN A 24 -7.30 3.57 36.57
CA GLN A 24 -7.75 4.48 35.48
C GLN A 24 -8.55 3.83 34.37
N TYR A 25 -8.82 2.54 34.45
CA TYR A 25 -9.39 1.76 33.32
C TYR A 25 -10.92 1.76 33.21
N GLN A 26 -11.63 2.59 33.95
CA GLN A 26 -13.09 2.67 33.87
C GLN A 26 -13.62 3.80 32.96
N ASN A 27 -12.78 4.42 32.14
CA ASN A 27 -13.29 5.44 31.22
C ASN A 27 -13.68 4.80 29.87
N PRO A 28 -14.98 4.73 29.55
CA PRO A 28 -15.47 4.17 28.28
C PRO A 28 -15.08 5.02 27.05
N GLU A 29 -14.63 6.26 27.28
CA GLU A 29 -14.24 7.17 26.20
C GLU A 29 -12.73 7.43 26.24
N TRP A 30 -12.05 6.96 25.20
CA TRP A 30 -10.64 7.30 25.00
C TRP A 30 -10.49 8.76 24.65
N PRO A 31 -9.55 9.49 25.28
CA PRO A 31 -9.28 10.86 24.89
C PRO A 31 -8.79 10.95 23.46
N GLU A 32 -9.19 12.01 22.79
CA GLU A 32 -8.62 12.39 21.53
C GLU A 32 -7.22 12.96 21.74
N VAL A 33 -6.27 12.47 20.97
CA VAL A 33 -4.87 12.90 20.94
C VAL A 33 -4.64 13.64 19.64
N ALA A 34 -4.32 14.93 19.74
CA ALA A 34 -3.98 15.82 18.64
C ALA A 34 -2.72 16.61 19.04
N PRO A 35 -1.53 16.04 18.85
CA PRO A 35 -0.31 16.66 19.34
C PRO A 35 0.00 17.96 18.60
N ALA A 36 0.49 18.96 19.32
CA ALA A 36 0.86 20.23 18.73
C ALA A 36 1.98 20.05 17.68
N GLY A 37 1.78 20.60 16.50
CA GLY A 37 2.72 20.49 15.38
C GLY A 37 2.55 19.24 14.51
N GLU A 38 1.66 18.32 14.90
CA GLU A 38 1.33 17.15 14.11
C GLU A 38 0.02 17.37 13.30
N ALA A 39 -0.06 16.71 12.16
CA ALA A 39 -1.21 16.82 11.28
C ALA A 39 -2.08 15.56 11.35
N PHE A 40 -2.46 15.13 12.56
CA PHE A 40 -3.38 14.02 12.77
C PHE A 40 -4.15 14.13 14.09
N HIS A 41 -5.26 13.38 14.17
CA HIS A 41 -6.04 13.10 15.38
C HIS A 41 -6.21 11.59 15.52
N VAL A 42 -6.16 11.09 16.75
CA VAL A 42 -6.39 9.67 17.05
C VAL A 42 -6.89 9.53 18.50
N SER A 43 -7.76 8.56 18.77
CA SER A 43 -8.14 8.23 20.15
C SER A 43 -7.19 7.16 20.72
N MET A 44 -6.65 7.41 21.90
CA MET A 44 -5.77 6.49 22.64
C MET A 44 -6.31 6.24 24.05
N PRO A 45 -5.94 5.13 24.72
CA PRO A 45 -6.45 4.79 26.04
C PRO A 45 -6.25 5.91 27.10
N TYR A 46 -5.19 6.67 26.93
CA TYR A 46 -4.83 7.86 27.72
C TYR A 46 -3.83 8.72 26.94
N GLN A 47 -3.40 9.85 27.53
CA GLN A 47 -2.39 10.71 26.89
C GLN A 47 -1.08 9.94 26.70
N PRO A 48 -0.59 9.80 25.46
CA PRO A 48 0.58 9.00 25.17
C PRO A 48 1.87 9.64 25.67
N LYS A 49 2.88 8.79 25.87
CA LYS A 49 4.27 9.23 26.02
C LYS A 49 4.80 9.59 24.64
N LEU A 50 5.43 10.75 24.54
CA LEU A 50 6.17 11.15 23.34
C LEU A 50 7.61 10.65 23.41
N GLU A 51 8.07 10.01 22.36
CA GLU A 51 9.47 9.70 22.11
C GLU A 51 9.88 10.28 20.74
N VAL A 52 10.98 11.01 20.72
CA VAL A 52 11.52 11.61 19.49
C VAL A 52 12.63 10.71 18.97
N GLU A 53 12.49 10.26 17.74
CA GLU A 53 13.48 9.42 17.09
C GLU A 53 14.19 10.18 15.98
N ASN A 54 15.51 10.03 15.93
CA ASN A 54 16.34 10.54 14.86
C ASN A 54 17.50 9.57 14.62
N THR A 55 17.29 8.64 13.73
CA THR A 55 18.28 7.61 13.37
C THR A 55 19.11 7.98 12.14
N GLY A 56 18.94 9.19 11.60
CA GLY A 56 19.57 9.66 10.37
C GLY A 56 18.94 9.12 9.09
N ALA A 57 18.26 7.99 9.16
CA ALA A 57 17.46 7.44 8.05
C ALA A 57 15.97 7.76 8.22
N ILE A 58 15.50 7.77 9.46
CA ILE A 58 14.13 8.08 9.86
C ILE A 58 14.19 9.15 10.95
N SER A 59 13.40 10.19 10.80
CA SER A 59 13.19 11.21 11.81
C SER A 59 11.69 11.32 12.07
N GLY A 60 11.28 11.34 13.32
CA GLY A 60 9.87 11.44 13.63
C GLY A 60 9.52 11.38 15.11
N ASN A 61 8.25 11.57 15.37
CA ASN A 61 7.67 11.54 16.70
C ASN A 61 6.86 10.26 16.89
N ARG A 62 7.12 9.56 17.98
CA ARG A 62 6.42 8.34 18.36
C ARG A 62 5.60 8.58 19.63
N TYR A 63 4.30 8.36 19.53
CA TYR A 63 3.34 8.50 20.63
C TYR A 63 2.89 7.13 21.08
N ILE A 64 3.16 6.77 22.33
CA ILE A 64 2.96 5.42 22.87
C ILE A 64 2.01 5.46 24.05
N ALA A 65 0.97 4.64 24.02
CA ALA A 65 0.10 4.33 25.13
C ALA A 65 0.14 2.84 25.45
N LEU A 66 0.43 2.51 26.72
CA LEU A 66 0.64 1.16 27.21
C LEU A 66 -0.48 0.77 28.17
N THR A 67 -1.19 -0.30 27.86
CA THR A 67 -2.17 -0.90 28.78
C THR A 67 -1.70 -2.25 29.28
N ASP A 68 -2.38 -2.85 30.23
CA ASP A 68 -2.06 -4.21 30.72
C ASP A 68 -2.21 -5.29 29.64
N LEU A 69 -3.00 -4.99 28.59
CA LEU A 69 -3.35 -5.94 27.56
C LEU A 69 -2.65 -5.65 26.21
N ALA A 70 -2.36 -4.37 25.93
CA ALA A 70 -1.86 -3.97 24.63
C ALA A 70 -1.05 -2.68 24.64
N THR A 71 -0.26 -2.50 23.61
CA THR A 71 0.45 -1.26 23.25
C THR A 71 -0.21 -0.64 22.05
N TYR A 72 -0.41 0.66 22.11
CA TYR A 72 -0.90 1.47 20.99
C TYR A 72 0.15 2.51 20.66
N THR A 73 0.58 2.54 19.44
CA THR A 73 1.61 3.46 18.97
C THR A 73 1.15 4.16 17.70
N ILE A 74 1.34 5.46 17.63
CA ILE A 74 1.34 6.18 16.37
C ILE A 74 2.71 6.81 16.16
N TRP A 75 3.26 6.60 15.01
CA TRP A 75 4.55 7.12 14.60
C TRP A 75 4.37 8.04 13.41
N SER A 76 4.70 9.31 13.59
CA SER A 76 4.73 10.32 12.54
C SER A 76 6.16 10.43 12.04
N VAL A 77 6.41 9.87 10.87
CA VAL A 77 7.74 9.79 10.28
C VAL A 77 7.86 10.82 9.18
N THR A 78 8.87 11.67 9.27
CA THR A 78 9.29 12.54 8.18
C THR A 78 10.39 11.82 7.39
N ASP A 79 10.15 11.53 6.15
CA ASP A 79 11.15 10.92 5.28
C ASP A 79 12.19 11.99 4.87
N ALA A 80 13.32 12.01 5.58
CA ALA A 80 14.43 12.93 5.27
C ALA A 80 15.05 12.69 3.88
N LYS A 81 14.77 11.53 3.26
CA LYS A 81 15.19 11.16 1.90
C LYS A 81 14.05 11.26 0.89
N TYR A 82 12.97 11.94 1.26
CA TYR A 82 11.83 12.12 0.37
C TYR A 82 12.28 12.61 -1.00
N GLN A 83 12.04 11.79 -1.99
CA GLN A 83 12.20 12.16 -3.39
C GLN A 83 10.79 12.31 -3.97
N PRO A 84 10.38 13.48 -4.44
CA PRO A 84 9.05 13.72 -5.01
C PRO A 84 8.69 12.80 -6.17
N VAL A 85 9.71 12.13 -6.74
CA VAL A 85 9.61 11.24 -7.90
C VAL A 85 9.24 9.81 -7.52
N GLN A 86 9.34 9.43 -6.23
CA GLN A 86 8.96 8.07 -5.81
C GLN A 86 7.46 7.93 -5.71
N ASP A 87 6.92 6.86 -6.33
CA ASP A 87 5.52 6.52 -6.22
C ASP A 87 5.15 6.07 -4.79
N ALA A 88 3.86 6.17 -4.47
CA ALA A 88 3.34 5.87 -3.14
C ALA A 88 3.61 4.41 -2.72
N ASP A 89 3.57 3.48 -3.67
CA ASP A 89 3.77 2.05 -3.39
C ASP A 89 5.20 1.79 -2.96
N THR A 90 6.19 2.34 -3.66
CA THR A 90 7.61 2.23 -3.32
C THR A 90 7.90 2.80 -1.93
N ARG A 91 7.29 3.94 -1.57
CA ARG A 91 7.47 4.56 -0.25
C ARG A 91 6.86 3.72 0.87
N LEU A 92 5.64 3.23 0.69
CA LEU A 92 4.98 2.36 1.66
C LEU A 92 5.72 1.03 1.83
N ASP A 93 6.21 0.43 0.75
CA ASP A 93 7.03 -0.79 0.78
C ASP A 93 8.29 -0.57 1.61
N ALA A 94 9.06 0.48 1.33
CA ALA A 94 10.29 0.79 2.03
C ALA A 94 10.07 1.06 3.53
N THR A 95 8.98 1.76 3.88
CA THR A 95 8.66 2.02 5.28
C THR A 95 8.26 0.76 6.03
N ALA A 96 7.49 -0.13 5.41
CA ALA A 96 7.13 -1.41 6.01
C ALA A 96 8.39 -2.29 6.25
N GLU A 97 9.33 -2.29 5.33
CA GLU A 97 10.60 -3.00 5.46
C GLU A 97 11.45 -2.43 6.61
N LEU A 98 11.58 -1.11 6.70
CA LEU A 98 12.32 -0.45 7.76
C LEU A 98 11.72 -0.73 9.14
N LEU A 99 10.39 -0.61 9.29
CA LEU A 99 9.71 -0.92 10.54
C LEU A 99 9.93 -2.39 10.93
N TRP A 100 9.79 -3.30 9.98
CA TRP A 100 9.97 -4.71 10.25
C TRP A 100 11.40 -5.06 10.68
N ASP A 101 12.40 -4.48 10.05
CA ASP A 101 13.80 -4.68 10.41
C ASP A 101 14.13 -4.13 11.80
N ASP A 102 13.54 -2.99 12.18
CA ASP A 102 13.68 -2.41 13.52
C ASP A 102 13.01 -3.27 14.59
N LEU A 103 11.77 -3.72 14.34
CA LEU A 103 11.04 -4.62 15.25
C LEU A 103 11.78 -5.97 15.43
N LEU A 104 12.30 -6.54 14.35
CA LEU A 104 13.07 -7.78 14.42
C LEU A 104 14.39 -7.62 15.18
N LYS A 105 15.08 -6.50 14.99
CA LYS A 105 16.30 -6.20 15.73
C LYS A 105 16.03 -6.15 17.23
N SER A 106 15.01 -5.39 17.63
CA SER A 106 14.58 -5.30 19.02
C SER A 106 14.15 -6.65 19.59
N ALA A 107 13.37 -7.41 18.84
CA ALA A 107 12.94 -8.75 19.23
C ALA A 107 14.12 -9.73 19.42
N ARG A 108 15.18 -9.63 18.61
CA ARG A 108 16.37 -10.47 18.75
C ARG A 108 17.16 -10.19 20.02
N GLU A 109 17.13 -8.97 20.49
CA GLU A 109 17.81 -8.57 21.73
C GLU A 109 17.03 -9.01 22.98
N GLU A 110 15.69 -9.08 22.91
CA GLU A 110 14.81 -9.30 24.05
C GLU A 110 14.20 -10.71 24.16
N LEU A 111 14.03 -11.41 23.03
CA LEU A 111 13.38 -12.73 23.00
C LEU A 111 14.36 -13.90 23.04
N ASP A 112 13.93 -14.97 23.69
CA ASP A 112 14.60 -16.27 23.62
C ASP A 112 14.62 -16.82 22.19
N GLU A 113 15.58 -17.68 21.86
CA GLU A 113 15.76 -18.25 20.52
C GLU A 113 14.50 -18.97 20.00
N LYS A 114 13.77 -19.65 20.90
CA LYS A 114 12.51 -20.35 20.55
C LYS A 114 11.42 -19.39 20.11
N ASP A 115 11.34 -18.18 20.73
CA ASP A 115 10.29 -17.20 20.44
C ASP A 115 10.63 -16.34 19.22
N ARG A 116 11.92 -16.15 18.91
CA ARG A 116 12.38 -15.48 17.68
C ARG A 116 11.91 -16.17 16.39
N ARG A 117 11.66 -17.49 16.44
CA ARG A 117 11.15 -18.26 15.28
C ARG A 117 9.73 -17.90 14.91
N PHE A 118 8.99 -17.30 15.84
CA PHE A 118 7.60 -16.87 15.65
C PHE A 118 7.50 -15.36 15.38
N ALA A 119 8.51 -14.78 14.72
CA ALA A 119 8.45 -13.40 14.26
C ALA A 119 8.05 -13.36 12.80
N GLY A 120 6.96 -12.68 12.49
CA GLY A 120 6.44 -12.54 11.14
C GLY A 120 5.62 -11.27 10.97
N MET A 121 5.71 -10.65 9.80
CA MET A 121 4.84 -9.56 9.36
C MET A 121 4.28 -9.93 7.99
N SER A 122 2.96 -9.93 7.87
CA SER A 122 2.26 -10.35 6.65
C SER A 122 1.33 -9.26 6.16
N TYR A 123 1.39 -8.97 4.87
CA TYR A 123 0.49 -8.05 4.19
C TYR A 123 -0.96 -8.56 4.26
N VAL A 124 -1.90 -7.67 4.54
CA VAL A 124 -3.34 -7.97 4.59
C VAL A 124 -4.06 -7.35 3.41
N ARG A 125 -3.98 -6.02 3.26
CA ARG A 125 -4.73 -5.28 2.23
C ARG A 125 -4.24 -3.85 2.05
N GLU A 126 -4.65 -3.25 0.93
CA GLU A 126 -4.61 -1.79 0.77
C GLU A 126 -5.71 -1.13 1.62
N LEU A 127 -5.41 0.05 2.14
CA LEU A 127 -6.36 0.85 2.91
C LEU A 127 -6.69 2.13 2.14
N PRO A 128 -7.93 2.34 1.74
CA PRO A 128 -8.41 3.63 1.29
C PRO A 128 -8.83 4.46 2.51
N ALA A 129 -7.95 5.28 3.08
CA ALA A 129 -8.31 6.17 4.17
C ALA A 129 -8.31 7.62 3.71
N GLU A 130 -9.47 8.24 3.62
CA GLU A 130 -9.67 9.68 3.36
C GLU A 130 -8.81 10.24 2.20
N GLY A 131 -8.58 9.42 1.15
CA GLY A 131 -7.77 9.79 -0.01
C GLY A 131 -6.26 9.64 0.17
N LEU A 132 -5.79 9.10 1.30
CA LEU A 132 -4.39 8.74 1.49
C LEU A 132 -4.16 7.27 1.09
N PRO A 133 -3.11 6.98 0.32
CA PRO A 133 -2.65 5.61 0.13
C PRO A 133 -2.24 5.00 1.46
N GLY A 134 -2.71 3.78 1.74
CA GLY A 134 -2.35 3.11 2.97
C GLY A 134 -2.34 1.59 2.83
N ARG A 135 -1.73 0.91 3.82
CA ARG A 135 -1.61 -0.55 3.86
C ARG A 135 -1.75 -1.10 5.26
N GLU A 136 -2.28 -2.30 5.34
CA GLU A 136 -2.42 -3.04 6.59
C GLU A 136 -1.58 -4.31 6.57
N TYR A 137 -0.93 -4.56 7.71
CA TYR A 137 -0.14 -5.77 7.96
C TYR A 137 -0.55 -6.37 9.30
N THR A 138 -0.52 -7.70 9.40
CA THR A 138 -0.51 -8.40 10.68
C THR A 138 0.91 -8.68 11.11
N LEU A 139 1.14 -8.64 12.43
CA LEU A 139 2.45 -8.92 13.03
C LEU A 139 2.32 -10.02 14.08
N THR A 140 3.37 -10.82 14.19
CA THR A 140 3.57 -11.76 15.30
C THR A 140 5.01 -11.63 15.75
N ILE A 141 5.24 -11.45 17.04
CA ILE A 141 6.56 -11.41 17.65
C ILE A 141 6.48 -12.21 18.95
N GLY A 142 7.03 -13.43 18.95
CA GLY A 142 6.90 -14.35 20.07
C GLY A 142 5.44 -14.65 20.40
N ALA A 143 5.03 -14.34 21.62
CA ALA A 143 3.65 -14.54 22.11
C ALA A 143 2.73 -13.33 21.88
N VAL A 144 3.19 -12.30 21.16
CA VAL A 144 2.42 -11.07 20.93
C VAL A 144 2.00 -11.00 19.47
N THR A 145 0.76 -10.61 19.25
CA THR A 145 0.24 -10.36 17.88
C THR A 145 -0.22 -8.93 17.75
N GLY A 146 -0.27 -8.42 16.53
CA GLY A 146 -0.67 -7.05 16.29
C GLY A 146 -1.09 -6.76 14.88
N THR A 147 -1.46 -5.51 14.68
CA THR A 147 -1.79 -4.93 13.38
C THR A 147 -1.01 -3.65 13.22
N ALA A 148 -0.42 -3.45 12.05
CA ALA A 148 0.18 -2.18 11.64
C ALA A 148 -0.58 -1.62 10.44
N GLN A 149 -0.89 -0.34 10.49
CA GLN A 149 -1.44 0.41 9.37
C GLN A 149 -0.50 1.56 9.02
N PHE A 150 -0.21 1.68 7.74
CA PHE A 150 0.65 2.71 7.18
C PHE A 150 -0.20 3.63 6.31
N PHE A 151 -0.02 4.94 6.46
CA PHE A 151 -0.68 5.94 5.64
C PHE A 151 0.33 6.95 5.12
N LEU A 152 0.31 7.19 3.81
CA LEU A 152 1.22 8.11 3.16
C LEU A 152 0.54 9.46 2.95
N ALA A 153 1.01 10.49 3.67
CA ALA A 153 0.64 11.88 3.46
C ALA A 153 1.88 12.62 2.96
N ARG A 154 1.81 13.27 1.81
CA ARG A 154 2.91 14.02 1.17
C ARG A 154 4.33 13.70 1.71
N GLU A 155 4.78 14.46 2.71
CA GLU A 155 6.12 14.36 3.32
C GLU A 155 6.15 13.47 4.56
N HIS A 156 5.00 13.05 5.08
CA HIS A 156 4.87 12.23 6.27
C HIS A 156 4.34 10.84 5.95
N ILE A 157 4.80 9.88 6.72
CA ILE A 157 4.21 8.56 6.79
C ILE A 157 3.73 8.35 8.22
N TYR A 158 2.45 8.06 8.38
CA TYR A 158 1.90 7.68 9.66
C TYR A 158 1.89 6.17 9.78
N VAL A 159 2.48 5.66 10.86
CA VAL A 159 2.45 4.24 11.19
C VAL A 159 1.65 4.07 12.48
N LEU A 160 0.51 3.44 12.39
CA LEU A 160 -0.30 3.04 13.53
C LEU A 160 0.00 1.58 13.83
N LEU A 161 0.39 1.31 15.07
CA LEU A 161 0.72 -0.04 15.53
C LEU A 161 -0.06 -0.34 16.81
N ALA A 162 -0.81 -1.42 16.81
CA ALA A 162 -1.45 -1.96 18.00
C ALA A 162 -1.01 -3.41 18.19
N MET A 163 -0.41 -3.73 19.35
CA MET A 163 0.11 -5.05 19.67
C MET A 163 -0.36 -5.49 21.05
N GLY A 164 -0.75 -6.75 21.19
CA GLY A 164 -1.21 -7.28 22.46
C GLY A 164 -1.16 -8.80 22.51
N LYS A 165 -1.55 -9.38 23.65
CA LYS A 165 -1.61 -10.83 23.81
C LYS A 165 -2.70 -11.42 22.92
N PRO A 166 -2.47 -12.56 22.24
CA PRO A 166 -3.50 -13.24 21.46
C PRO A 166 -4.71 -13.60 22.32
N GLY A 167 -5.91 -13.39 21.79
CA GLY A 167 -7.16 -13.69 22.50
C GLY A 167 -7.52 -12.69 23.61
N GLY A 168 -6.72 -11.65 23.84
CA GLY A 168 -7.06 -10.56 24.75
C GLY A 168 -8.15 -9.67 24.13
N ASP A 169 -9.11 -9.26 24.94
CA ASP A 169 -10.12 -8.26 24.54
C ASP A 169 -9.51 -6.86 24.69
N TRP A 170 -8.89 -6.39 23.63
CA TRP A 170 -8.32 -5.04 23.55
C TRP A 170 -8.81 -4.34 22.27
N PRO A 171 -9.34 -3.10 22.42
CA PRO A 171 -10.14 -2.44 21.38
C PRO A 171 -9.29 -1.82 20.28
N ARG A 172 -8.54 -2.65 19.53
CA ARG A 172 -7.69 -2.22 18.42
C ARG A 172 -8.46 -1.52 17.29
N GLU A 173 -9.69 -2.00 17.00
CA GLU A 173 -10.55 -1.42 15.97
C GLU A 173 -10.90 0.03 16.32
N LYS A 174 -11.14 0.33 17.60
CA LYS A 174 -11.38 1.70 18.08
C LYS A 174 -10.19 2.61 17.82
N PHE A 175 -8.96 2.13 18.06
CA PHE A 175 -7.73 2.87 17.77
C PHE A 175 -7.62 3.21 16.28
N PHE A 176 -7.66 2.20 15.42
CA PHE A 176 -7.49 2.40 13.97
C PHE A 176 -8.64 3.22 13.36
N ALA A 177 -9.88 2.97 13.76
CA ALA A 177 -11.04 3.69 13.25
C ALA A 177 -11.08 5.17 13.69
N SER A 178 -10.36 5.54 14.73
CA SER A 178 -10.30 6.91 15.23
C SER A 178 -9.26 7.79 14.53
N PHE A 179 -8.34 7.19 13.78
CA PHE A 179 -7.30 7.95 13.10
C PHE A 179 -7.89 8.85 12.01
N ARG A 180 -7.56 10.13 12.09
CA ARG A 180 -7.91 11.16 11.11
C ARG A 180 -6.65 11.96 10.80
N PRO A 181 -6.07 11.83 9.63
CA PRO A 181 -5.06 12.78 9.18
C PRO A 181 -5.73 14.13 9.05
N ALA A 182 -5.09 15.19 9.53
CA ALA A 182 -5.58 16.53 9.25
C ALA A 182 -5.59 16.70 7.73
N SER A 183 -6.75 17.01 7.18
CA SER A 183 -6.86 17.31 5.77
C SER A 183 -5.92 18.49 5.49
N THR A 184 -4.83 18.23 4.80
CA THR A 184 -4.09 19.31 4.15
C THR A 184 -5.05 19.92 3.12
N SER A 185 -5.86 20.88 3.58
CA SER A 185 -6.60 21.79 2.72
C SER A 185 -5.60 22.73 2.04
N ALA A 186 -4.82 22.17 1.15
CA ALA A 186 -4.19 22.88 0.06
C ALA A 186 -4.53 22.04 -1.16
N ALA A 187 -5.49 22.54 -1.90
CA ALA A 187 -6.01 22.02 -3.15
C ALA A 187 -5.04 21.07 -3.83
N ALA A 188 -5.42 19.78 -3.91
CA ALA A 188 -4.96 19.00 -5.04
C ALA A 188 -5.10 19.96 -6.23
N PRO A 189 -4.09 20.13 -7.11
CA PRO A 189 -4.34 20.78 -8.37
C PRO A 189 -5.51 19.98 -8.94
N SER A 190 -6.69 20.60 -8.93
CA SER A 190 -7.81 20.15 -9.70
C SER A 190 -7.17 19.81 -11.04
N VAL A 191 -7.19 18.54 -11.43
CA VAL A 191 -6.95 18.18 -12.80
C VAL A 191 -8.04 18.98 -13.49
N ALA A 192 -7.63 20.15 -13.97
CA ALA A 192 -8.52 21.04 -14.69
C ALA A 192 -9.14 20.13 -15.73
N SER A 193 -10.41 19.87 -15.54
CA SER A 193 -11.25 19.28 -16.55
C SER A 193 -10.88 20.04 -17.81
N LEU A 194 -10.17 19.34 -18.72
CA LEU A 194 -9.98 19.82 -20.05
C LEU A 194 -11.37 20.28 -20.52
N PRO A 195 -11.54 21.55 -20.93
CA PRO A 195 -12.82 22.00 -21.40
C PRO A 195 -13.19 21.09 -22.59
N THR A 196 -14.19 20.26 -22.38
CA THR A 196 -14.92 19.65 -23.47
C THR A 196 -15.62 20.80 -24.18
N LYS A 197 -14.89 21.37 -25.13
CA LYS A 197 -15.49 22.29 -26.08
C LYS A 197 -16.56 21.49 -26.84
N PRO A 198 -17.84 21.88 -26.79
CA PRO A 198 -18.83 21.26 -27.66
C PRO A 198 -18.39 21.52 -29.09
N LEU A 199 -18.30 20.47 -29.90
CA LEU A 199 -18.19 20.64 -31.35
C LEU A 199 -19.45 21.35 -31.82
N GLU A 200 -19.30 22.62 -32.16
CA GLU A 200 -20.32 23.35 -32.90
C GLU A 200 -20.60 22.62 -34.22
N LYS A 201 -21.86 22.24 -34.37
CA LYS A 201 -22.42 21.86 -35.65
C LYS A 201 -22.47 23.11 -36.54
N ASN A 202 -21.56 23.20 -37.48
CA ASN A 202 -21.72 24.12 -38.59
C ASN A 202 -21.72 23.37 -39.90
N GLY A 203 -22.87 23.47 -40.58
CA GLY A 203 -22.98 23.73 -42.03
C GLY A 203 -22.96 22.53 -42.94
N ILE A 204 -24.13 22.10 -43.28
CA ILE A 204 -24.62 21.65 -44.59
C ILE A 204 -23.57 21.78 -45.72
N GLY A 205 -23.09 20.64 -46.13
CA GLY A 205 -22.43 20.40 -47.40
C GLY A 205 -22.91 19.08 -47.95
N THR A 206 -23.88 19.12 -48.86
CA THR A 206 -24.31 18.00 -49.70
C THR A 206 -23.15 17.59 -50.59
N GLY A 207 -22.72 16.36 -50.48
CA GLY A 207 -21.68 15.79 -51.36
C GLY A 207 -21.37 14.35 -51.05
N ASP A 208 -22.01 13.46 -51.76
CA ASP A 208 -21.68 12.10 -52.19
C ASP A 208 -20.98 11.13 -51.25
N SER A 209 -21.67 10.05 -51.06
CA SER A 209 -21.24 8.65 -50.85
C SER A 209 -19.73 8.37 -51.01
N ALA A 210 -18.99 8.47 -49.89
CA ALA A 210 -17.74 7.72 -49.77
C ALA A 210 -17.99 6.63 -48.73
N SER A 211 -17.90 5.39 -49.16
CA SER A 211 -17.95 4.16 -48.39
C SER A 211 -17.18 4.37 -47.06
N GLY A 212 -17.82 4.11 -45.92
CA GLY A 212 -17.18 4.16 -44.63
C GLY A 212 -16.01 3.18 -44.54
N ALA A 213 -14.83 3.65 -44.93
CA ALA A 213 -13.60 2.92 -44.69
C ALA A 213 -13.46 2.83 -43.16
N GLU A 214 -13.61 1.66 -42.57
CA GLU A 214 -13.35 1.44 -41.17
C GLU A 214 -11.91 1.88 -40.83
N ASP A 215 -11.76 2.65 -39.75
CA ASP A 215 -10.44 3.06 -39.28
C ASP A 215 -9.78 1.89 -38.55
N TYR A 216 -8.99 1.09 -39.26
CA TYR A 216 -8.23 -0.04 -38.73
C TYR A 216 -7.05 0.38 -37.83
N ASN A 217 -6.80 1.68 -37.65
CA ASN A 217 -5.76 2.19 -36.74
C ASN A 217 -6.27 2.44 -35.31
N ARG A 218 -7.59 2.43 -35.09
CA ARG A 218 -8.15 2.50 -33.75
C ARG A 218 -7.93 1.20 -32.96
N ILE A 219 -8.10 1.26 -31.65
CA ILE A 219 -8.02 0.08 -30.79
C ILE A 219 -9.43 -0.52 -30.66
N PHE A 220 -9.56 -1.78 -31.01
CA PHE A 220 -10.82 -2.53 -31.02
C PHE A 220 -11.09 -3.22 -29.68
N THR A 221 -12.35 -3.52 -29.43
CA THR A 221 -12.75 -4.44 -28.34
C THR A 221 -12.90 -5.85 -28.89
N GLY A 222 -12.88 -6.85 -28.02
CA GLY A 222 -13.00 -8.26 -28.44
C GLY A 222 -14.34 -8.64 -29.10
N ARG A 223 -15.34 -7.75 -29.11
CA ARG A 223 -16.64 -7.95 -29.81
C ARG A 223 -16.64 -7.42 -31.23
N GLU A 224 -15.70 -6.56 -31.56
CA GLU A 224 -15.63 -5.87 -32.84
C GLU A 224 -14.71 -6.54 -33.87
N VAL A 225 -13.92 -7.51 -33.45
CA VAL A 225 -12.92 -8.21 -34.25
C VAL A 225 -13.47 -9.53 -34.80
N THR A 226 -13.04 -9.91 -35.98
CA THR A 226 -13.41 -11.19 -36.60
C THR A 226 -12.69 -12.36 -35.95
N ALA A 227 -11.40 -12.17 -35.59
CA ALA A 227 -10.61 -13.12 -34.80
C ALA A 227 -9.91 -12.37 -33.64
N LYS A 228 -10.04 -12.92 -32.45
CA LYS A 228 -9.38 -12.35 -31.24
C LYS A 228 -7.89 -12.62 -31.21
N VAL A 229 -7.16 -11.87 -30.40
CA VAL A 229 -5.76 -12.17 -30.08
C VAL A 229 -5.62 -13.63 -29.65
N ARG A 230 -4.60 -14.30 -30.19
CA ARG A 230 -4.22 -15.65 -29.78
C ARG A 230 -2.85 -15.60 -29.09
N VAL A 231 -2.85 -15.74 -27.78
CA VAL A 231 -1.61 -15.81 -26.99
C VAL A 231 -0.88 -17.11 -27.34
N LEU A 232 0.40 -16.97 -27.69
CA LEU A 232 1.31 -18.08 -27.98
C LEU A 232 2.13 -18.46 -26.75
N GLU A 233 2.60 -17.43 -26.01
CA GLU A 233 3.40 -17.59 -24.81
C GLU A 233 3.04 -16.47 -23.84
N LYS A 234 2.75 -16.83 -22.60
CA LYS A 234 2.48 -15.92 -21.48
C LYS A 234 3.47 -16.24 -20.38
N PRO A 235 4.59 -15.49 -20.25
CA PRO A 235 5.54 -15.70 -19.18
C PRO A 235 4.91 -15.50 -17.80
N GLU A 236 5.25 -16.37 -16.85
CA GLU A 236 4.88 -16.21 -15.44
C GLU A 236 5.81 -15.19 -14.78
N PRO A 237 5.26 -14.22 -14.02
CA PRO A 237 6.08 -13.25 -13.33
C PRO A 237 6.81 -13.90 -12.15
N THR A 238 8.04 -13.47 -11.92
CA THR A 238 8.81 -13.93 -10.77
C THR A 238 8.35 -13.25 -9.49
N TYR A 239 8.38 -13.96 -8.38
CA TYR A 239 8.16 -13.37 -7.05
C TYR A 239 9.34 -12.49 -6.65
N SER A 240 9.07 -11.35 -6.00
CA SER A 240 10.11 -10.58 -5.33
C SER A 240 10.41 -11.18 -3.94
N GLU A 241 11.65 -11.01 -3.45
CA GLU A 241 12.04 -11.47 -2.12
C GLU A 241 11.21 -10.81 -1.01
N ASN A 242 10.95 -9.51 -1.15
CA ASN A 242 10.15 -8.78 -0.18
C ASN A 242 8.69 -9.26 -0.17
N ALA A 243 8.08 -9.51 -1.33
CA ALA A 243 6.74 -10.06 -1.38
C ALA A 243 6.67 -11.47 -0.74
N ARG A 244 7.71 -12.30 -0.88
CA ARG A 244 7.80 -13.59 -0.16
C ARG A 244 7.90 -13.37 1.34
N ARG A 245 8.78 -12.47 1.77
CA ARG A 245 9.01 -12.13 3.17
C ARG A 245 7.74 -11.63 3.86
N PHE A 246 6.95 -10.81 3.19
CA PHE A 246 5.69 -10.26 3.71
C PHE A 246 4.45 -11.10 3.37
N GLY A 247 4.62 -12.30 2.84
CA GLY A 247 3.52 -13.23 2.57
C GLY A 247 2.47 -12.67 1.61
N VAL A 248 2.86 -11.79 0.69
CA VAL A 248 1.91 -11.15 -0.24
C VAL A 248 1.38 -12.18 -1.22
N GLN A 249 0.08 -12.37 -1.26
CA GLN A 249 -0.60 -13.26 -2.20
C GLN A 249 -1.78 -12.53 -2.84
N GLY A 250 -2.21 -13.00 -4.02
CA GLY A 250 -3.36 -12.43 -4.72
C GLY A 250 -3.18 -12.38 -6.22
N THR A 251 -4.01 -11.56 -6.87
CA THR A 251 -4.04 -11.43 -8.31
C THR A 251 -3.75 -9.99 -8.72
N VAL A 252 -2.78 -9.80 -9.61
CA VAL A 252 -2.60 -8.55 -10.35
C VAL A 252 -3.45 -8.62 -11.61
N VAL A 253 -4.31 -7.61 -11.81
CA VAL A 253 -5.13 -7.49 -13.01
C VAL A 253 -4.65 -6.29 -13.83
N LEU A 254 -4.31 -6.53 -15.07
CA LEU A 254 -3.85 -5.54 -16.02
C LEU A 254 -4.83 -5.45 -17.19
N ARG A 255 -5.03 -4.26 -17.72
CA ARG A 255 -5.72 -4.03 -18.99
C ARG A 255 -4.72 -3.45 -20.00
N ALA A 256 -4.49 -4.12 -21.12
CA ALA A 256 -3.44 -3.77 -22.05
C ALA A 256 -3.93 -3.80 -23.50
N VAL A 257 -3.25 -3.08 -24.36
CA VAL A 257 -3.45 -3.12 -25.80
C VAL A 257 -2.49 -4.15 -26.41
N PHE A 258 -3.04 -5.14 -27.05
CA PHE A 258 -2.32 -6.09 -27.90
C PHE A 258 -2.29 -5.49 -29.31
N ALA A 259 -1.17 -4.86 -29.62
CA ALA A 259 -1.03 -4.07 -30.84
C ALA A 259 -0.85 -4.96 -32.08
N LYS A 260 -1.25 -4.42 -33.24
CA LYS A 260 -1.18 -5.11 -34.54
C LYS A 260 0.22 -5.47 -35.00
N ASP A 261 1.23 -4.81 -34.41
CA ASP A 261 2.67 -5.05 -34.66
C ASP A 261 3.25 -6.18 -33.80
N GLY A 262 2.46 -6.76 -32.87
CA GLY A 262 2.88 -7.86 -32.01
C GLY A 262 3.41 -7.43 -30.63
N GLU A 263 3.32 -6.16 -30.26
CA GLU A 263 3.75 -5.66 -28.97
C GLU A 263 2.56 -5.44 -28.01
N VAL A 264 2.81 -5.65 -26.71
CA VAL A 264 1.85 -5.30 -25.64
C VAL A 264 2.15 -3.89 -25.17
N THR A 265 1.19 -2.99 -25.33
CA THR A 265 1.33 -1.56 -25.04
C THR A 265 0.18 -1.05 -24.16
N ASN A 266 0.24 0.22 -23.75
CA ASN A 266 -0.82 0.88 -22.98
C ASN A 266 -1.33 0.04 -21.80
N ILE A 267 -0.41 -0.47 -20.98
CA ILE A 267 -0.75 -1.30 -19.82
C ILE A 267 -1.29 -0.41 -18.70
N HIS A 268 -2.54 -0.65 -18.33
CA HIS A 268 -3.20 -0.04 -17.18
C HIS A 268 -3.37 -1.07 -16.06
N VAL A 269 -2.91 -0.73 -14.86
CA VAL A 269 -3.09 -1.58 -13.68
C VAL A 269 -4.50 -1.38 -13.13
N VAL A 270 -5.29 -2.45 -13.10
CA VAL A 270 -6.66 -2.48 -12.58
C VAL A 270 -6.65 -2.92 -11.10
N THR A 271 -5.92 -3.99 -10.80
CA THR A 271 -5.69 -4.46 -9.44
C THR A 271 -4.20 -4.63 -9.21
N LYS A 272 -3.70 -4.07 -8.11
CA LYS A 272 -2.27 -4.08 -7.78
C LYS A 272 -1.96 -4.97 -6.57
N LEU A 273 -0.71 -5.40 -6.46
CA LEU A 273 -0.12 -6.01 -5.28
C LEU A 273 1.18 -5.28 -4.92
N PRO A 274 1.46 -5.14 -3.61
CA PRO A 274 2.64 -4.42 -3.12
C PRO A 274 3.95 -5.20 -3.31
N HIS A 275 5.03 -4.63 -2.78
CA HIS A 275 6.37 -5.23 -2.75
C HIS A 275 6.89 -5.66 -4.12
N GLY A 276 6.60 -4.84 -5.14
CA GLY A 276 7.11 -5.00 -6.50
C GLY A 276 6.38 -6.04 -7.36
N LEU A 277 5.35 -6.75 -6.87
CA LEU A 277 4.64 -7.76 -7.64
C LEU A 277 3.89 -7.17 -8.83
N THR A 278 3.29 -5.99 -8.68
CA THR A 278 2.66 -5.28 -9.80
C THR A 278 3.67 -5.02 -10.93
N LYS A 279 4.87 -4.54 -10.58
CA LYS A 279 5.92 -4.32 -11.57
C LYS A 279 6.33 -5.62 -12.27
N LYS A 280 6.49 -6.72 -11.52
CA LYS A 280 6.79 -8.05 -12.10
C LYS A 280 5.71 -8.53 -13.06
N ALA A 281 4.43 -8.27 -12.77
CA ALA A 281 3.32 -8.59 -13.66
C ALA A 281 3.35 -7.75 -14.94
N VAL A 282 3.66 -6.45 -14.84
CA VAL A 282 3.81 -5.56 -16.00
C VAL A 282 4.99 -5.99 -16.87
N ASP A 283 6.15 -6.29 -16.27
CA ASP A 283 7.33 -6.76 -16.99
C ASP A 283 7.02 -8.09 -17.75
N ALA A 284 6.28 -9.02 -17.12
CA ALA A 284 5.84 -10.26 -17.74
C ALA A 284 4.84 -10.02 -18.88
N ALA A 285 3.94 -9.03 -18.74
CA ALA A 285 2.96 -8.68 -19.77
C ALA A 285 3.63 -8.15 -21.05
N HIS A 286 4.69 -7.34 -20.93
CA HIS A 286 5.48 -6.87 -22.06
C HIS A 286 6.17 -8.02 -22.83
N ALA A 287 6.46 -9.12 -22.15
CA ALA A 287 7.14 -10.28 -22.74
C ALA A 287 6.16 -11.31 -23.37
N ILE A 288 4.86 -11.04 -23.37
CA ILE A 288 3.85 -11.92 -24.00
C ILE A 288 4.08 -11.98 -25.52
N ARG A 289 4.07 -13.20 -26.05
CA ARG A 289 4.08 -13.44 -27.50
C ARG A 289 2.69 -13.85 -27.97
N PHE A 290 2.20 -13.24 -29.02
CA PHE A 290 0.84 -13.47 -29.51
C PHE A 290 0.71 -13.27 -31.02
N VAL A 291 -0.41 -13.74 -31.58
CA VAL A 291 -0.88 -13.38 -32.90
C VAL A 291 -1.93 -12.28 -32.75
N PRO A 292 -1.77 -11.13 -33.42
CA PRO A 292 -2.71 -10.03 -33.33
C PRO A 292 -4.15 -10.41 -33.69
N ALA A 293 -5.10 -9.60 -33.20
CA ALA A 293 -6.49 -9.71 -33.63
C ALA A 293 -6.65 -9.39 -35.10
N MET A 294 -7.65 -9.99 -35.73
CA MET A 294 -7.96 -9.75 -37.12
C MET A 294 -9.37 -9.18 -37.24
N LYS A 295 -9.53 -8.17 -38.10
CA LYS A 295 -10.82 -7.67 -38.56
C LYS A 295 -10.82 -7.63 -40.07
N ASP A 296 -11.76 -8.32 -40.66
CA ASP A 296 -11.97 -8.38 -42.15
C ASP A 296 -10.67 -8.67 -42.92
N GLY A 297 -9.85 -9.57 -42.37
CA GLY A 297 -8.58 -9.99 -42.99
C GLY A 297 -7.38 -9.08 -42.69
N GLN A 298 -7.54 -8.01 -41.91
CA GLN A 298 -6.46 -7.11 -41.52
C GLN A 298 -6.10 -7.26 -40.03
N ALA A 299 -4.81 -7.17 -39.68
CA ALA A 299 -4.36 -7.16 -38.31
C ALA A 299 -4.73 -5.83 -37.63
N VAL A 300 -5.32 -5.91 -36.44
CA VAL A 300 -5.79 -4.77 -35.67
C VAL A 300 -5.34 -4.84 -34.22
N SER A 301 -5.21 -3.69 -33.59
CA SER A 301 -4.92 -3.59 -32.14
C SER A 301 -6.19 -3.80 -31.32
N MET A 302 -6.09 -4.56 -30.21
CA MET A 302 -7.24 -4.91 -29.38
C MET A 302 -6.94 -4.77 -27.89
N TRP A 303 -7.91 -4.26 -27.12
CA TRP A 303 -7.88 -4.30 -25.67
C TRP A 303 -8.07 -5.72 -25.14
N MET A 304 -7.23 -6.12 -24.16
CA MET A 304 -7.38 -7.37 -23.45
C MET A 304 -7.05 -7.19 -21.97
N GLU A 305 -7.73 -7.97 -21.13
CA GLU A 305 -7.43 -8.09 -19.71
C GLU A 305 -6.49 -9.27 -19.46
N LEU A 306 -5.52 -9.07 -18.59
CA LEU A 306 -4.54 -10.05 -18.16
C LEU A 306 -4.63 -10.21 -16.66
N GLN A 307 -4.53 -11.45 -16.17
CA GLN A 307 -4.49 -11.77 -14.75
C GLN A 307 -3.24 -12.59 -14.46
N TYR A 308 -2.51 -12.19 -13.41
CA TYR A 308 -1.36 -12.89 -12.88
C TYR A 308 -1.59 -13.23 -11.41
N ASN A 309 -1.60 -14.53 -11.11
CA ASN A 309 -1.85 -15.03 -9.76
C ASN A 309 -0.52 -15.26 -9.04
N PHE A 310 -0.39 -14.69 -7.86
CA PHE A 310 0.75 -14.86 -6.96
C PHE A 310 0.30 -15.67 -5.75
N ASN A 311 0.83 -16.90 -5.62
CA ASN A 311 0.55 -17.80 -4.51
C ASN A 311 1.85 -18.27 -3.89
N LEU A 312 1.91 -18.40 -2.57
CA LEU A 312 3.00 -19.01 -1.82
C LEU A 312 2.59 -20.44 -1.47
N TYR A 313 3.45 -21.38 -1.78
CA TYR A 313 3.28 -22.81 -1.48
C TYR A 313 4.16 -23.18 -0.30
#